data_20ec33f58161b88b0e2ba1296beaffd1
#
_entry.id   20ec33f58161b88b0e2ba1296beaffd1
#
_cell.length_a   1.000
_cell.length_b   1.000
_cell.length_c   1.000
_cell.angle_alpha   90.00
_cell.angle_beta   90.00
_cell.angle_gamma   90.00
#
_symmetry.space_group_name_H-M   'P 1'
#
loop_
_entity.id
_entity.type
_entity.pdbx_description
1 polymer ?
#
loop_
_entity_poly.entity_id
_entity_poly.type
_entity_poly.pdbx_seq_one_letter_code
_entity_poly.pdbx_strand_id
1 'polypeptide(L)'
;MIEQFHLGRDADCPWEADKDDPGVRWRQLVSGDRTPSCGITQGVCEVAPGSELAPHHHAPQEVYYAIEGRAEIYRHGAWHPIEKGDMAYIPGGTTHGLRNRGSEPFVLVWTFPTDTFAEIEYVDG
;
A
#
# COMPACT_ATOMS: atom_id res chain seq x y z
N MET A 1 -27.15 -16.29 -0.43
CA MET A 1 -25.78 -15.91 -0.01
C MET A 1 -25.83 -15.40 1.42
N ILE A 2 -24.90 -15.83 2.24
CA ILE A 2 -24.79 -15.35 3.61
C ILE A 2 -23.71 -14.28 3.64
N GLU A 3 -24.09 -13.09 4.04
CA GLU A 3 -23.14 -12.01 4.25
C GLU A 3 -22.42 -12.23 5.58
N GLN A 4 -21.13 -11.99 5.58
CA GLN A 4 -20.34 -12.09 6.79
C GLN A 4 -19.78 -10.72 7.16
N PHE A 5 -20.06 -10.34 8.39
CA PHE A 5 -19.43 -9.16 8.98
C PHE A 5 -18.13 -9.63 9.63
N HIS A 6 -17.00 -9.26 9.01
CA HIS A 6 -15.69 -9.67 9.49
C HIS A 6 -15.06 -8.55 10.33
N LEU A 7 -14.60 -8.91 11.53
CA LEU A 7 -13.84 -8.02 12.39
C LEU A 7 -12.49 -8.67 12.67
N GLY A 8 -11.42 -8.01 12.27
CA GLY A 8 -10.05 -8.52 12.42
C GLY A 8 -9.12 -7.51 13.06
N ARG A 9 -7.87 -7.92 13.23
CA ARG A 9 -6.81 -7.09 13.78
C ARG A 9 -5.59 -7.17 12.88
N ASP A 10 -4.91 -6.04 12.68
CA ASP A 10 -3.68 -6.01 11.88
C ASP A 10 -2.60 -6.91 12.48
N ALA A 11 -2.53 -7.01 13.81
CA ALA A 11 -1.55 -7.86 14.49
C ALA A 11 -1.68 -9.35 14.14
N ASP A 12 -2.87 -9.79 13.69
CA ASP A 12 -3.12 -11.17 13.27
C ASP A 12 -2.80 -11.40 11.80
N CYS A 13 -2.48 -10.35 11.06
CA CYS A 13 -2.12 -10.42 9.65
C CYS A 13 -0.59 -10.47 9.51
N PRO A 14 -0.03 -11.42 8.77
CA PRO A 14 1.42 -11.53 8.67
C PRO A 14 2.02 -10.36 7.89
N TRP A 15 3.22 -9.94 8.30
CA TRP A 15 4.02 -9.02 7.51
C TRP A 15 4.56 -9.74 6.28
N GLU A 16 4.47 -9.05 5.14
CA GLU A 16 5.10 -9.42 3.89
C GLU A 16 6.08 -8.31 3.53
N ALA A 17 7.17 -8.64 2.88
CA ALA A 17 8.20 -7.65 2.58
C ALA A 17 8.46 -7.57 1.08
N ASP A 18 8.82 -6.37 0.63
CA ASP A 18 9.23 -6.15 -0.75
C ASP A 18 10.51 -6.96 -1.02
N LYS A 19 10.56 -7.60 -2.19
CA LYS A 19 11.70 -8.46 -2.56
C LYS A 19 12.99 -7.68 -2.77
N ASP A 20 12.88 -6.41 -3.15
CA ASP A 20 14.04 -5.57 -3.49
C ASP A 20 14.48 -4.70 -2.30
N ASP A 21 13.55 -4.36 -1.40
CA ASP A 21 13.85 -3.60 -0.19
C ASP A 21 12.96 -4.06 0.97
N PRO A 22 13.47 -4.96 1.83
CA PRO A 22 12.66 -5.52 2.93
C PRO A 22 12.29 -4.51 4.02
N GLY A 23 12.83 -3.29 3.98
CA GLY A 23 12.36 -2.19 4.83
C GLY A 23 11.01 -1.65 4.39
N VAL A 24 10.52 -2.06 3.21
CA VAL A 24 9.15 -1.84 2.77
C VAL A 24 8.37 -3.12 3.04
N ARG A 25 7.37 -3.03 3.91
CA ARG A 25 6.58 -4.21 4.29
C ARG A 25 5.11 -3.84 4.42
N TRP A 26 4.25 -4.86 4.29
CA TRP A 26 2.81 -4.63 4.35
C TRP A 26 2.09 -5.80 4.99
N ARG A 27 0.85 -5.54 5.42
CA ARG A 27 -0.11 -6.52 5.88
C ARG A 27 -1.35 -6.41 5.03
N GLN A 28 -1.86 -7.53 4.54
CA GLN A 28 -3.15 -7.57 3.86
C GLN A 28 -4.24 -7.70 4.95
N LEU A 29 -5.08 -6.68 5.07
CA LEU A 29 -6.17 -6.69 6.03
C LEU A 29 -7.44 -7.27 5.42
N VAL A 30 -7.72 -6.91 4.16
CA VAL A 30 -8.89 -7.37 3.42
C VAL A 30 -8.43 -7.84 2.06
N SER A 31 -8.70 -9.10 1.74
CA SER A 31 -8.45 -9.69 0.43
C SER A 31 -9.33 -10.94 0.31
N GLY A 32 -10.02 -11.10 -0.81
CA GLY A 32 -11.04 -12.13 -0.96
C GLY A 32 -10.55 -13.57 -0.83
N ASP A 33 -9.24 -13.80 -0.93
CA ASP A 33 -8.63 -15.11 -0.69
C ASP A 33 -8.27 -15.34 0.79
N ARG A 34 -8.42 -14.34 1.64
CA ARG A 34 -8.08 -14.39 3.07
C ARG A 34 -9.23 -13.98 3.99
N THR A 35 -10.12 -13.14 3.50
CA THR A 35 -11.26 -12.63 4.26
C THR A 35 -12.54 -12.79 3.44
N PRO A 36 -13.73 -12.80 4.08
CA PRO A 36 -15.01 -12.92 3.36
C PRO A 36 -15.39 -11.59 2.71
N SER A 37 -14.73 -11.26 1.60
CA SER A 37 -14.87 -9.98 0.92
C SER A 37 -14.75 -10.13 -0.59
N CYS A 38 -15.25 -9.15 -1.33
CA CYS A 38 -15.09 -9.05 -2.78
C CYS A 38 -15.11 -7.60 -3.20
N GLY A 39 -14.41 -7.27 -4.28
CA GLY A 39 -14.41 -5.92 -4.86
C GLY A 39 -13.60 -4.89 -4.10
N ILE A 40 -12.93 -5.27 -3.03
CA ILE A 40 -12.08 -4.36 -2.26
C ILE A 40 -10.92 -5.14 -1.63
N THR A 41 -9.74 -4.57 -1.73
CA THR A 41 -8.51 -5.09 -1.13
C THR A 41 -7.85 -3.96 -0.36
N GLN A 42 -7.53 -4.19 0.89
CA GLN A 42 -6.98 -3.13 1.74
C GLN A 42 -5.93 -3.68 2.68
N GLY A 43 -4.94 -2.87 2.95
CA GLY A 43 -3.91 -3.21 3.92
C GLY A 43 -3.15 -2.00 4.42
N VAL A 44 -2.12 -2.27 5.19
CA VAL A 44 -1.21 -1.25 5.70
C VAL A 44 0.18 -1.50 5.15
N CYS A 45 0.91 -0.44 4.88
CA CYS A 45 2.28 -0.49 4.41
C CYS A 45 3.14 0.37 5.33
N GLU A 46 4.32 -0.15 5.67
CA GLU A 46 5.32 0.58 6.44
C GLU A 46 6.58 0.71 5.61
N VAL A 47 7.10 1.93 5.54
CA VAL A 47 8.38 2.21 4.88
C VAL A 47 9.37 2.64 5.97
N ALA A 48 10.36 1.81 6.22
CA ALA A 48 11.38 2.10 7.23
C ALA A 48 12.26 3.28 6.79
N PRO A 49 12.87 4.00 7.75
CA PRO A 49 13.84 5.03 7.40
C PRO A 49 14.94 4.47 6.48
N GLY A 50 15.22 5.17 5.38
CA GLY A 50 16.20 4.78 4.39
C GLY A 50 15.71 3.80 3.33
N SER A 51 14.47 3.33 3.43
CA SER A 51 13.91 2.36 2.47
C SER A 51 13.12 3.02 1.37
N GLU A 52 12.98 2.29 0.27
CA GLU A 52 12.30 2.78 -0.93
C GLU A 52 11.49 1.66 -1.60
N LEU A 53 10.23 1.96 -1.88
CA LEU A 53 9.41 1.21 -2.83
C LEU A 53 9.61 1.88 -4.19
N ALA A 54 10.42 1.28 -5.04
CA ALA A 54 10.83 1.88 -6.30
C ALA A 54 9.61 2.21 -7.19
N PRO A 55 9.70 3.24 -8.03
CA PRO A 55 8.62 3.57 -8.95
C PRO A 55 8.16 2.38 -9.76
N HIS A 56 6.86 2.18 -9.79
CA HIS A 56 6.19 1.05 -10.44
C HIS A 56 4.78 1.47 -10.85
N HIS A 57 4.11 0.63 -11.61
CA HIS A 57 2.71 0.83 -11.95
C HIS A 57 1.96 -0.50 -11.96
N HIS A 58 0.65 -0.43 -11.93
CA HIS A 58 -0.26 -1.57 -12.02
C HIS A 58 -1.60 -1.11 -12.60
N ALA A 59 -2.34 -2.04 -13.22
CA ALA A 59 -3.59 -1.71 -13.89
C ALA A 59 -4.67 -1.14 -12.96
N PRO A 60 -4.90 -1.70 -11.74
CA PRO A 60 -5.90 -1.13 -10.84
C PRO A 60 -5.51 0.25 -10.32
N GLN A 61 -6.51 1.09 -10.12
CA GLN A 61 -6.35 2.32 -9.36
C GLN A 61 -6.12 1.99 -7.89
N GLU A 62 -5.58 2.94 -7.15
CA GLU A 62 -5.24 2.76 -5.74
C GLU A 62 -5.44 4.04 -4.95
N VAL A 63 -5.75 3.91 -3.67
CA VAL A 63 -5.78 5.05 -2.75
C VAL A 63 -4.80 4.77 -1.63
N TYR A 64 -3.98 5.79 -1.30
CA TYR A 64 -3.17 5.83 -0.10
C TYR A 64 -3.77 6.80 0.90
N TYR A 65 -3.75 6.44 2.16
CA TYR A 65 -4.02 7.36 3.25
C TYR A 65 -2.92 7.23 4.30
N ALA A 66 -2.13 8.29 4.47
CA ALA A 66 -1.01 8.29 5.40
C ALA A 66 -1.51 8.45 6.84
N ILE A 67 -1.13 7.52 7.71
CA ILE A 67 -1.59 7.50 9.10
C ILE A 67 -0.48 7.78 10.12
N GLU A 68 0.79 7.69 9.71
CA GLU A 68 1.91 7.94 10.62
C GLU A 68 3.17 8.36 9.85
N GLY A 69 3.89 9.35 10.40
CA GLY A 69 5.18 9.76 9.87
C GLY A 69 5.09 10.58 8.60
N ARG A 70 6.23 10.64 7.90
CA ARG A 70 6.37 11.35 6.63
C ARG A 70 7.31 10.60 5.70
N ALA A 71 7.09 10.80 4.40
CA ALA A 71 7.91 10.19 3.35
C ALA A 71 7.82 11.07 2.10
N GLU A 72 8.30 10.55 0.99
CA GLU A 72 8.12 11.16 -0.33
C GLU A 72 7.42 10.16 -1.24
N ILE A 73 6.50 10.66 -2.06
CA ILE A 73 5.80 9.88 -3.07
C ILE A 73 6.25 10.33 -4.46
N TYR A 74 6.57 9.36 -5.33
CA TYR A 74 6.91 9.63 -6.72
C TYR A 74 5.65 9.89 -7.52
N ARG A 75 5.59 11.03 -8.20
CA ARG A 75 4.44 11.46 -8.98
C ARG A 75 4.91 12.37 -10.10
N HIS A 76 4.50 12.08 -11.34
CA HIS A 76 4.78 12.92 -12.51
C HIS A 76 6.28 13.25 -12.66
N GLY A 77 7.13 12.26 -12.49
CA GLY A 77 8.57 12.43 -12.69
C GLY A 77 9.34 13.09 -11.54
N ALA A 78 8.69 13.33 -10.40
CA ALA A 78 9.31 13.98 -9.26
C ALA A 78 8.84 13.39 -7.94
N TRP A 79 9.64 13.57 -6.90
CA TRP A 79 9.30 13.18 -5.54
C TRP A 79 8.61 14.35 -4.82
N HIS A 80 7.51 14.07 -4.14
CA HIS A 80 6.71 15.05 -3.40
C HIS A 80 6.54 14.59 -1.96
N PRO A 81 6.48 15.52 -0.99
CA PRO A 81 6.25 15.13 0.39
C PRO A 81 4.85 14.54 0.59
N ILE A 82 4.78 13.53 1.43
CA ILE A 82 3.51 12.95 1.92
C ILE A 82 3.68 12.69 3.41
N GLU A 83 2.69 13.09 4.22
CA GLU A 83 2.76 12.93 5.66
C GLU A 83 1.40 12.58 6.25
N LYS A 84 1.39 12.22 7.52
CA LYS A 84 0.18 11.88 8.26
C LYS A 84 -0.97 12.83 7.93
N GLY A 85 -2.10 12.25 7.54
CA GLY A 85 -3.30 13.00 7.17
C GLY A 85 -3.43 13.27 5.67
N ASP A 86 -2.37 13.05 4.89
CA ASP A 86 -2.43 13.20 3.44
C ASP A 86 -3.01 11.94 2.80
N MET A 87 -3.68 12.13 1.67
CA MET A 87 -4.16 11.04 0.84
C MET A 87 -3.65 11.20 -0.58
N ALA A 88 -3.53 10.09 -1.29
CA ALA A 88 -3.22 10.08 -2.72
C ALA A 88 -4.20 9.19 -3.45
N TYR A 89 -4.82 9.71 -4.49
CA TYR A 89 -5.54 8.90 -5.46
C TYR A 89 -4.62 8.63 -6.64
N ILE A 90 -4.39 7.37 -6.94
CA ILE A 90 -3.47 6.93 -7.99
C ILE A 90 -4.28 6.28 -9.10
N PRO A 91 -4.43 6.94 -10.26
CA PRO A 91 -5.14 6.34 -11.40
C PRO A 91 -4.47 5.06 -11.85
N GLY A 92 -5.26 4.14 -12.41
CA GLY A 92 -4.73 2.90 -12.96
C GLY A 92 -3.63 3.15 -13.99
N GLY A 93 -2.57 2.35 -13.95
CA GLY A 93 -1.44 2.45 -14.86
C GLY A 93 -0.48 3.60 -14.60
N THR A 94 -0.69 4.37 -13.55
CA THR A 94 0.14 5.54 -13.24
C THR A 94 1.35 5.14 -12.39
N THR A 95 2.54 5.52 -12.83
CA THR A 95 3.78 5.26 -12.11
C THR A 95 3.83 6.02 -10.79
N HIS A 96 4.13 5.32 -9.71
CA HIS A 96 4.26 5.88 -8.37
C HIS A 96 5.26 5.06 -7.55
N GLY A 97 5.73 5.64 -6.46
CA GLY A 97 6.66 4.99 -5.54
C GLY A 97 6.70 5.74 -4.24
N LEU A 98 7.40 5.18 -3.27
CA LEU A 98 7.54 5.77 -1.92
C LEU A 98 8.99 5.65 -1.49
N ARG A 99 9.49 6.67 -0.81
CA ARG A 99 10.80 6.58 -0.16
C ARG A 99 10.78 7.35 1.15
N ASN A 100 11.48 6.84 2.13
CA ASN A 100 11.57 7.46 3.44
C ASN A 100 13.01 7.91 3.70
N ARG A 101 13.25 9.21 3.63
CA ARG A 101 14.54 9.82 3.91
C ARG A 101 14.63 10.40 5.31
N GLY A 102 13.60 10.20 6.12
CA GLY A 102 13.55 10.67 7.50
C GLY A 102 14.15 9.66 8.48
N SER A 103 13.85 9.88 9.75
CA SER A 103 14.36 9.07 10.86
C SER A 103 13.28 8.22 11.53
N GLU A 104 12.02 8.38 11.12
CA GLU A 104 10.88 7.66 11.71
C GLU A 104 10.18 6.83 10.63
N PRO A 105 9.53 5.71 11.02
CA PRO A 105 8.74 4.93 10.07
C PRO A 105 7.60 5.75 9.46
N PHE A 106 7.30 5.48 8.20
CA PHE A 106 6.14 6.00 7.51
C PHE A 106 5.11 4.89 7.34
N VAL A 107 3.86 5.15 7.71
CA VAL A 107 2.79 4.14 7.62
C VAL A 107 1.61 4.70 6.86
N LEU A 108 1.11 3.93 5.91
CA LEU A 108 -0.09 4.27 5.16
C LEU A 108 -1.05 3.09 5.06
N VAL A 109 -2.31 3.40 4.79
CA VAL A 109 -3.33 2.44 4.40
C VAL A 109 -3.46 2.49 2.89
N TRP A 110 -3.42 1.33 2.23
CA TRP A 110 -3.63 1.22 0.79
C TRP A 110 -4.93 0.47 0.49
N THR A 111 -5.61 0.87 -0.59
CA THR A 111 -6.89 0.29 -0.98
C THR A 111 -6.96 0.15 -2.50
N PHE A 112 -7.38 -1.03 -2.95
CA PHE A 112 -7.60 -1.35 -4.36
C PHE A 112 -9.05 -1.81 -4.58
N PRO A 113 -9.64 -1.56 -5.75
CA PRO A 113 -10.96 -2.08 -6.12
C PRO A 113 -10.86 -3.47 -6.75
N THR A 114 -10.12 -4.36 -6.14
CA THR A 114 -9.90 -5.72 -6.63
C THR A 114 -10.45 -6.74 -5.64
N ASP A 115 -10.68 -7.97 -6.10
CA ASP A 115 -11.15 -9.03 -5.21
C ASP A 115 -10.03 -9.52 -4.30
N THR A 116 -8.81 -9.61 -4.83
CA THR A 116 -7.64 -10.10 -4.09
C THR A 116 -6.42 -9.23 -4.35
N PHE A 117 -5.46 -9.30 -3.43
CA PHE A 117 -4.17 -8.67 -3.61
C PHE A 117 -3.35 -9.40 -4.69
N ALA A 118 -3.46 -10.72 -4.74
CA ALA A 118 -2.67 -11.55 -5.66
C ALA A 118 -2.92 -11.25 -7.14
N GLU A 119 -4.10 -10.70 -7.49
CA GLU A 119 -4.40 -10.37 -8.89
C GLU A 119 -3.75 -9.09 -9.38
N ILE A 120 -3.10 -8.32 -8.50
CA ILE A 120 -2.45 -7.07 -8.86
C ILE A 120 -1.04 -7.37 -9.38
N GLU A 121 -0.79 -7.05 -10.65
CA GLU A 121 0.52 -7.25 -11.27
C GLU A 121 1.30 -5.94 -11.25
N TYR A 122 2.44 -5.96 -10.58
CA TYR A 122 3.34 -4.80 -10.51
C TYR A 122 4.33 -4.82 -11.67
N VAL A 123 4.48 -3.66 -12.31
CA VAL A 123 5.41 -3.47 -13.43
C VAL A 123 6.38 -2.37 -13.07
N ASP A 124 7.68 -2.63 -13.20
CA ASP A 124 8.73 -1.67 -12.88
C ASP A 124 8.70 -0.45 -13.82
N GLY A 125 9.07 0.69 -13.28
CA GLY A 125 9.17 1.92 -14.04
C GLY A 125 7.89 2.69 -14.11
#